data_5ce4af201882765e1cb144fbacde625e
#
_entry.id   5ce4af201882765e1cb144fbacde625e
#
_cell.length_a   1.000
_cell.length_b   1.000
_cell.length_c   1.000
_cell.angle_alpha   90.00
_cell.angle_beta   90.00
_cell.angle_gamma   90.00
#
_symmetry.space_group_name_H-M   'P 1'
#
loop_
_entity.id
_entity.type
_entity.pdbx_description
1 polymer ?
#
loop_
_entity_poly.entity_id
_entity_poly.type
_entity_poly.pdbx_seq_one_letter_code
_entity_poly.pdbx_strand_id
1 'polypeptide(L)'
;MSLTPQKMFFTWKQRFHQVLFVILVIALCFSWQYVSSDEKTTTLVTRPVGIMGTSCSLCVTVRNCDLQKGNQLLAKAEAKLRECEMLTSTWIESSEISRLNRARAGERLVLSSFTVKFLKMAKDAFQKTDGAFDVTCGPLWFHWKKCEKEGRLPDR
;
A
#
# COMPACT_ATOMS: atom_id res chain seq x y z
N MET A 1 10.32 -31.74 72.67
CA MET A 1 9.11 -31.17 72.09
C MET A 1 9.05 -31.68 70.68
N SER A 2 8.42 -32.85 70.44
CA SER A 2 8.38 -33.55 69.16
C SER A 2 7.24 -33.00 68.34
N LEU A 3 7.54 -32.43 67.15
CA LEU A 3 6.56 -32.00 66.22
C LEU A 3 5.80 -33.21 65.62
N THR A 4 4.48 -33.22 65.74
CA THR A 4 3.64 -34.31 65.23
C THR A 4 3.72 -34.39 63.72
N PRO A 5 3.65 -35.57 63.07
CA PRO A 5 3.76 -35.75 61.64
C PRO A 5 2.78 -34.89 60.77
N GLN A 6 1.63 -34.62 61.35
CA GLN A 6 0.60 -33.77 60.64
C GLN A 6 1.03 -32.32 60.44
N LYS A 7 1.77 -31.70 61.31
CA LYS A 7 2.28 -30.33 61.20
C LYS A 7 3.38 -30.23 60.11
N MET A 8 4.17 -31.29 59.98
CA MET A 8 5.24 -31.34 58.97
C MET A 8 4.72 -31.47 57.54
N PHE A 9 3.64 -32.25 57.34
CA PHE A 9 2.98 -32.37 56.03
C PHE A 9 2.28 -31.06 55.56
N PHE A 10 1.69 -30.31 56.49
CA PHE A 10 1.03 -29.06 56.20
C PHE A 10 2.03 -27.97 55.78
N THR A 11 3.15 -27.86 56.43
CA THR A 11 4.24 -26.91 56.10
C THR A 11 4.92 -27.26 54.78
N TRP A 12 5.06 -28.55 54.44
CA TRP A 12 5.65 -28.98 53.17
C TRP A 12 4.75 -28.68 51.96
N LYS A 13 3.45 -28.90 52.11
CA LYS A 13 2.43 -28.56 51.07
C LYS A 13 2.39 -27.05 50.83
N GLN A 14 2.48 -26.23 51.84
CA GLN A 14 2.48 -24.77 51.73
C GLN A 14 3.76 -24.23 51.06
N ARG A 15 4.91 -24.81 51.36
CA ARG A 15 6.18 -24.49 50.69
C ARG A 15 6.18 -24.92 49.24
N PHE A 16 5.57 -26.06 48.92
CA PHE A 16 5.44 -26.52 47.53
C PHE A 16 4.61 -25.56 46.67
N HIS A 17 3.50 -25.06 47.17
CA HIS A 17 2.68 -24.06 46.47
C HIS A 17 3.43 -22.72 46.30
N GLN A 18 4.21 -22.30 47.28
CA GLN A 18 5.03 -21.09 47.17
C GLN A 18 6.12 -21.22 46.07
N VAL A 19 6.80 -22.35 46.02
CA VAL A 19 7.81 -22.62 44.99
C VAL A 19 7.16 -22.68 43.60
N LEU A 20 6.01 -23.36 43.47
CA LEU A 20 5.27 -23.43 42.21
C LEU A 20 4.82 -22.04 41.74
N PHE A 21 4.34 -21.21 42.68
CA PHE A 21 3.93 -19.83 42.37
C PHE A 21 5.10 -18.97 41.89
N VAL A 22 6.28 -19.08 42.53
CA VAL A 22 7.50 -18.38 42.14
C VAL A 22 7.95 -18.81 40.73
N ILE A 23 7.92 -20.12 40.44
CA ILE A 23 8.26 -20.65 39.12
C ILE A 23 7.28 -20.11 38.06
N LEU A 24 5.99 -20.07 38.38
CA LEU A 24 4.96 -19.52 37.45
C LEU A 24 5.17 -18.03 37.18
N VAL A 25 5.48 -17.25 38.22
CA VAL A 25 5.78 -15.82 38.08
C VAL A 25 7.05 -15.61 37.24
N ILE A 26 8.09 -16.39 37.48
CA ILE A 26 9.33 -16.34 36.67
C ILE A 26 9.03 -16.71 35.23
N ALA A 27 8.25 -17.75 34.95
CA ALA A 27 7.85 -18.16 33.60
C ALA A 27 7.03 -17.08 32.91
N LEU A 28 6.11 -16.41 33.61
CA LEU A 28 5.35 -15.28 33.08
C LEU A 28 6.23 -14.06 32.79
N CYS A 29 7.18 -13.74 33.65
CA CYS A 29 8.14 -12.67 33.41
C CYS A 29 9.05 -12.97 32.22
N PHE A 30 9.52 -14.21 32.06
CA PHE A 30 10.29 -14.63 30.88
C PHE A 30 9.45 -14.60 29.60
N SER A 31 8.17 -15.00 29.64
CA SER A 31 7.26 -14.90 28.53
C SER A 31 7.01 -13.43 28.11
N TRP A 32 6.90 -12.52 29.08
CA TRP A 32 6.74 -11.09 28.83
C TRP A 32 7.99 -10.47 28.21
N GLN A 33 9.19 -10.83 28.64
CA GLN A 33 10.43 -10.36 28.02
C GLN A 33 10.61 -10.89 26.60
N TYR A 34 10.10 -12.09 26.30
CA TYR A 34 10.16 -12.66 24.96
C TYR A 34 9.18 -11.97 23.98
N VAL A 35 8.06 -11.45 24.48
CA VAL A 35 7.06 -10.69 23.69
C VAL A 35 7.50 -9.24 23.46
N SER A 36 8.34 -8.69 24.34
CA SER A 36 8.88 -7.32 24.24
C SER A 36 10.22 -7.22 23.50
N SER A 37 10.60 -8.21 22.69
CA SER A 37 11.73 -8.03 21.80
C SER A 37 11.38 -6.94 20.80
N ASP A 38 12.00 -5.78 20.95
CA ASP A 38 11.91 -4.61 20.06
C ASP A 38 12.37 -5.05 18.66
N GLU A 39 11.40 -5.52 17.85
CA GLU A 39 11.69 -5.99 16.50
C GLU A 39 12.17 -4.80 15.68
N LYS A 40 13.51 -4.68 15.55
CA LYS A 40 14.14 -3.66 14.74
C LYS A 40 13.55 -3.70 13.33
N THR A 41 12.94 -2.61 12.93
CA THR A 41 12.37 -2.43 11.59
C THR A 41 13.29 -1.54 10.76
N THR A 42 13.33 -1.80 9.46
CA THR A 42 14.04 -0.99 8.47
C THR A 42 13.07 -0.54 7.40
N THR A 43 13.13 0.72 7.03
CA THR A 43 12.37 1.26 5.90
C THR A 43 13.24 1.21 4.65
N LEU A 44 12.79 0.43 3.68
CA LEU A 44 13.39 0.35 2.34
C LEU A 44 12.69 1.36 1.44
N VAL A 45 13.49 2.06 0.62
CA VAL A 45 12.98 3.08 -0.31
C VAL A 45 13.56 2.83 -1.69
N THR A 46 12.71 2.86 -2.71
CA THR A 46 13.13 2.92 -4.13
C THR A 46 12.50 4.13 -4.81
N ARG A 47 13.19 4.69 -5.79
CA ARG A 47 12.75 5.84 -6.58
C ARG A 47 12.79 5.50 -8.06
N PRO A 48 11.79 4.75 -8.55
CA PRO A 48 11.72 4.44 -9.97
C PRO A 48 11.58 5.71 -10.81
N VAL A 49 12.30 5.74 -11.93
CA VAL A 49 12.32 6.90 -12.83
C VAL A 49 11.33 6.68 -13.96
N GLY A 50 10.66 7.77 -14.38
CA GLY A 50 9.84 7.79 -15.59
C GLY A 50 8.51 7.04 -15.48
N ILE A 51 7.93 6.94 -14.30
CA ILE A 51 6.56 6.39 -14.13
C ILE A 51 5.56 7.54 -14.26
N MET A 52 4.65 7.43 -15.22
CA MET A 52 3.59 8.43 -15.50
C MET A 52 4.13 9.88 -15.64
N GLY A 53 5.35 10.03 -16.14
CA GLY A 53 5.98 11.33 -16.34
C GLY A 53 6.26 12.14 -15.06
N THR A 54 6.27 11.50 -13.89
CA THR A 54 6.47 12.17 -12.61
C THR A 54 7.53 11.48 -11.75
N SER A 55 7.93 12.14 -10.66
CA SER A 55 8.79 11.55 -9.63
C SER A 55 7.96 10.62 -8.77
N CYS A 56 8.43 9.40 -8.57
CA CYS A 56 7.78 8.40 -7.74
C CYS A 56 8.74 7.95 -6.64
N SER A 57 8.24 7.74 -5.44
CA SER A 57 8.97 7.13 -4.33
C SER A 57 8.10 6.04 -3.72
N LEU A 58 8.64 4.83 -3.66
CA LEU A 58 8.01 3.68 -3.03
C LEU A 58 8.79 3.36 -1.76
N CYS A 59 8.08 3.15 -0.66
CA CYS A 59 8.69 2.75 0.60
C CYS A 59 7.91 1.60 1.24
N VAL A 60 8.64 0.75 1.93
CA VAL A 60 8.08 -0.33 2.74
C VAL A 60 8.89 -0.46 4.02
N THR A 61 8.21 -0.56 5.16
CA THR A 61 8.84 -0.84 6.43
C THR A 61 8.69 -2.32 6.74
N VAL A 62 9.79 -3.00 6.96
CA VAL A 62 9.86 -4.43 7.25
C VAL A 62 10.73 -4.70 8.47
N ARG A 63 10.57 -5.87 9.08
CA ARG A 63 11.50 -6.34 10.10
C ARG A 63 12.85 -6.64 9.46
N ASN A 64 13.93 -6.47 10.22
CA ASN A 64 15.29 -6.67 9.67
C ASN A 64 15.53 -8.09 9.12
N CYS A 65 14.81 -9.09 9.62
CA CYS A 65 14.86 -10.45 9.06
C CYS A 65 14.14 -10.60 7.71
N ASP A 66 13.28 -9.64 7.33
CA ASP A 66 12.43 -9.69 6.13
C ASP A 66 12.92 -8.76 4.99
N LEU A 67 14.17 -8.28 5.01
CA LEU A 67 14.69 -7.33 4.01
C LEU A 67 14.55 -7.82 2.57
N GLN A 68 14.81 -9.10 2.31
CA GLN A 68 14.64 -9.68 0.97
C GLN A 68 13.17 -9.61 0.52
N LYS A 69 12.24 -9.93 1.41
CA LYS A 69 10.80 -9.82 1.15
C LYS A 69 10.39 -8.37 0.89
N GLY A 70 10.96 -7.41 1.63
CA GLY A 70 10.75 -5.99 1.43
C GLY A 70 11.17 -5.55 0.02
N ASN A 71 12.35 -5.94 -0.44
CA ASN A 71 12.82 -5.64 -1.80
C ASN A 71 11.92 -6.28 -2.87
N GLN A 72 11.45 -7.50 -2.66
CA GLN A 72 10.50 -8.15 -3.58
C GLN A 72 9.16 -7.41 -3.64
N LEU A 73 8.68 -6.88 -2.52
CA LEU A 73 7.44 -6.10 -2.47
C LEU A 73 7.60 -4.77 -3.23
N LEU A 74 8.73 -4.08 -3.07
CA LEU A 74 9.03 -2.86 -3.83
C LEU A 74 9.09 -3.13 -5.33
N ALA A 75 9.76 -4.20 -5.75
CA ALA A 75 9.83 -4.57 -7.16
C ALA A 75 8.44 -4.91 -7.75
N LYS A 76 7.60 -5.63 -6.99
CA LYS A 76 6.21 -5.92 -7.39
C LYS A 76 5.36 -4.65 -7.49
N ALA A 77 5.53 -3.72 -6.55
CA ALA A 77 4.81 -2.44 -6.56
C ALA A 77 5.20 -1.59 -7.78
N GLU A 78 6.50 -1.51 -8.09
CA GLU A 78 6.98 -0.82 -9.29
C GLU A 78 6.44 -1.45 -10.57
N ALA A 79 6.52 -2.78 -10.69
CA ALA A 79 5.98 -3.49 -11.85
C ALA A 79 4.47 -3.22 -12.03
N LYS A 80 3.73 -3.16 -10.92
CA LYS A 80 2.29 -2.85 -10.97
C LYS A 80 2.00 -1.42 -11.41
N LEU A 81 2.80 -0.45 -10.98
CA LEU A 81 2.68 0.93 -11.44
C LEU A 81 2.96 1.05 -12.95
N ARG A 82 3.98 0.37 -13.45
CA ARG A 82 4.28 0.34 -14.89
C ARG A 82 3.18 -0.33 -15.70
N GLU A 83 2.58 -1.40 -15.19
CA GLU A 83 1.40 -2.02 -15.80
C GLU A 83 0.23 -1.04 -15.86
N CYS A 84 -0.05 -0.29 -14.80
CA CYS A 84 -1.07 0.74 -14.80
C CYS A 84 -0.78 1.82 -15.84
N GLU A 85 0.45 2.28 -15.94
CA GLU A 85 0.87 3.26 -16.95
C GLU A 85 0.65 2.73 -18.37
N MET A 86 1.04 1.49 -18.66
CA MET A 86 0.84 0.85 -19.96
C MET A 86 -0.64 0.79 -20.37
N LEU A 87 -1.56 0.69 -19.41
CA LEU A 87 -2.99 0.65 -19.67
C LEU A 87 -3.62 2.04 -19.79
N THR A 88 -3.16 3.03 -19.02
CA THR A 88 -3.88 4.29 -18.83
C THR A 88 -3.17 5.53 -19.35
N SER A 89 -1.91 5.44 -19.75
CA SER A 89 -1.17 6.59 -20.28
C SER A 89 -1.72 7.07 -21.62
N THR A 90 -1.97 8.36 -21.73
CA THR A 90 -2.34 9.00 -23.00
C THR A 90 -1.14 9.23 -23.93
N TRP A 91 0.10 9.06 -23.42
CA TRP A 91 1.35 9.19 -24.17
C TRP A 91 1.81 7.90 -24.83
N ILE A 92 1.27 6.75 -24.37
CA ILE A 92 1.56 5.43 -24.94
C ILE A 92 0.46 5.10 -25.95
N GLU A 93 0.80 5.08 -27.23
CA GLU A 93 -0.15 4.85 -28.32
C GLU A 93 -0.93 3.54 -28.19
N SER A 94 -0.28 2.46 -27.72
CA SER A 94 -0.87 1.15 -27.53
C SER A 94 -1.74 1.02 -26.29
N SER A 95 -1.77 2.03 -25.40
CA SER A 95 -2.56 1.98 -24.17
C SER A 95 -4.06 1.88 -24.46
N GLU A 96 -4.81 1.33 -23.52
CA GLU A 96 -6.27 1.23 -23.65
C GLU A 96 -6.94 2.61 -23.69
N ILE A 97 -6.46 3.56 -22.90
CA ILE A 97 -6.98 4.94 -22.89
C ILE A 97 -6.65 5.65 -24.21
N SER A 98 -5.45 5.49 -24.77
CA SER A 98 -5.12 6.07 -26.09
C SER A 98 -5.97 5.46 -27.20
N ARG A 99 -6.26 4.16 -27.15
CA ARG A 99 -7.18 3.50 -28.07
C ARG A 99 -8.60 4.04 -27.91
N LEU A 100 -9.07 4.20 -26.67
CA LEU A 100 -10.39 4.78 -26.39
C LEU A 100 -10.51 6.22 -26.92
N ASN A 101 -9.48 7.04 -26.73
CA ASN A 101 -9.46 8.43 -27.19
C ASN A 101 -9.48 8.55 -28.72
N ARG A 102 -9.03 7.53 -29.46
CA ARG A 102 -9.06 7.48 -30.94
C ARG A 102 -10.28 6.78 -31.49
N ALA A 103 -11.08 6.14 -30.66
CA ALA A 103 -12.26 5.40 -31.08
C ALA A 103 -13.32 6.34 -31.70
N ARG A 104 -14.01 5.86 -32.71
CA ARG A 104 -15.14 6.58 -33.30
C ARG A 104 -16.39 6.44 -32.44
N ALA A 105 -17.29 7.41 -32.54
CA ALA A 105 -18.59 7.31 -31.86
C ALA A 105 -19.32 6.03 -32.28
N GLY A 106 -19.76 5.24 -31.30
CA GLY A 106 -20.43 3.96 -31.53
C GLY A 106 -19.50 2.76 -31.73
N GLU A 107 -18.20 2.95 -31.78
CA GLU A 107 -17.22 1.86 -31.84
C GLU A 107 -17.18 1.08 -30.52
N ARG A 108 -17.17 -0.25 -30.61
CA ARG A 108 -17.05 -1.13 -29.44
C ARG A 108 -15.61 -1.51 -29.21
N LEU A 109 -15.07 -1.15 -28.06
CA LEU A 109 -13.73 -1.52 -27.61
C LEU A 109 -13.80 -2.52 -26.45
N VAL A 110 -12.90 -3.49 -26.49
CA VAL A 110 -12.66 -4.37 -25.36
C VAL A 110 -11.56 -3.76 -24.50
N LEU A 111 -11.89 -3.45 -23.24
CA LEU A 111 -11.00 -2.90 -22.24
C LEU A 111 -10.80 -3.89 -21.12
N SER A 112 -9.66 -3.84 -20.45
CA SER A 112 -9.38 -4.62 -19.24
C SER A 112 -10.33 -4.24 -18.10
N SER A 113 -10.56 -5.14 -17.18
CA SER A 113 -11.34 -4.87 -15.97
C SER A 113 -10.75 -3.73 -15.14
N PHE A 114 -9.42 -3.57 -15.17
CA PHE A 114 -8.73 -2.48 -14.51
C PHE A 114 -9.13 -1.13 -15.11
N THR A 115 -9.03 -0.98 -16.43
CA THR A 115 -9.39 0.28 -17.13
C THR A 115 -10.87 0.61 -16.96
N VAL A 116 -11.75 -0.39 -17.03
CA VAL A 116 -13.19 -0.19 -16.77
C VAL A 116 -13.44 0.31 -15.36
N LYS A 117 -12.77 -0.26 -14.35
CA LYS A 117 -12.88 0.19 -12.97
C LYS A 117 -12.34 1.62 -12.81
N PHE A 118 -11.21 1.91 -13.42
CA PHE A 118 -10.60 3.25 -13.42
C PHE A 118 -11.56 4.30 -14.00
N LEU A 119 -12.18 4.04 -15.16
CA LEU A 119 -13.15 4.94 -15.78
C LEU A 119 -14.41 5.13 -14.92
N LYS A 120 -14.90 4.07 -14.26
CA LYS A 120 -16.00 4.19 -13.29
C LYS A 120 -15.64 5.11 -12.14
N MET A 121 -14.46 4.94 -11.54
CA MET A 121 -13.98 5.81 -10.46
C MET A 121 -13.84 7.28 -10.93
N ALA A 122 -13.37 7.51 -12.16
CA ALA A 122 -13.29 8.84 -12.73
C ALA A 122 -14.69 9.48 -12.90
N LYS A 123 -15.67 8.71 -13.37
CA LYS A 123 -17.08 9.16 -13.46
C LYS A 123 -17.67 9.48 -12.08
N ASP A 124 -17.40 8.64 -11.08
CA ASP A 124 -17.86 8.90 -9.71
C ASP A 124 -17.21 10.16 -9.13
N ALA A 125 -15.92 10.39 -9.42
CA ALA A 125 -15.23 11.62 -9.01
C ALA A 125 -15.84 12.86 -9.69
N PHE A 126 -16.15 12.81 -10.98
CA PHE A 126 -16.86 13.87 -11.69
C PHE A 126 -18.18 14.21 -10.98
N GLN A 127 -19.00 13.22 -10.67
CA GLN A 127 -20.29 13.43 -10.01
C GLN A 127 -20.12 14.01 -8.59
N LYS A 128 -19.18 13.51 -7.82
CA LYS A 128 -18.92 13.97 -6.43
C LYS A 128 -18.36 15.39 -6.34
N THR A 129 -17.72 15.85 -7.39
CA THR A 129 -17.10 17.19 -7.46
C THR A 129 -17.94 18.19 -8.27
N ASP A 130 -19.17 17.82 -8.62
CA ASP A 130 -20.05 18.63 -9.46
C ASP A 130 -19.37 19.12 -10.75
N GLY A 131 -18.63 18.21 -11.39
CA GLY A 131 -17.91 18.47 -12.63
C GLY A 131 -16.56 19.17 -12.49
N ALA A 132 -16.11 19.51 -11.28
CA ALA A 132 -14.80 20.14 -11.07
C ALA A 132 -13.63 19.21 -11.44
N PHE A 133 -13.83 17.91 -11.29
CA PHE A 133 -12.92 16.89 -11.80
C PHE A 133 -13.51 16.25 -13.07
N ASP A 134 -12.88 16.47 -14.22
CA ASP A 134 -13.33 15.93 -15.50
C ASP A 134 -12.17 15.31 -16.29
N VAL A 135 -12.19 14.00 -16.49
CA VAL A 135 -11.17 13.27 -17.27
C VAL A 135 -11.31 13.48 -18.78
N THR A 136 -12.41 14.08 -19.24
CA THR A 136 -12.64 14.37 -20.66
C THR A 136 -12.06 15.72 -21.10
N CYS A 137 -11.37 16.45 -20.20
CA CYS A 137 -10.77 17.77 -20.47
C CYS A 137 -9.59 17.75 -21.46
N GLY A 138 -9.17 16.59 -21.97
CA GLY A 138 -8.04 16.46 -22.89
C GLY A 138 -8.10 17.38 -24.10
N PRO A 139 -9.21 17.45 -24.88
CA PRO A 139 -9.34 18.37 -26.01
C PRO A 139 -9.15 19.84 -25.61
N LEU A 140 -9.70 20.23 -24.46
CA LEU A 140 -9.55 21.59 -23.94
C LEU A 140 -8.08 21.88 -23.59
N TRP A 141 -7.39 20.95 -22.95
CA TRP A 141 -5.98 21.10 -22.63
C TRP A 141 -5.12 21.27 -23.90
N PHE A 142 -5.35 20.46 -24.94
CA PHE A 142 -4.65 20.58 -26.22
C PHE A 142 -4.94 21.93 -26.90
N HIS A 143 -6.18 22.42 -26.82
CA HIS A 143 -6.55 23.73 -27.35
C HIS A 143 -5.79 24.86 -26.65
N TRP A 144 -5.73 24.84 -25.30
CA TRP A 144 -4.95 25.79 -24.52
C TRP A 144 -3.46 25.75 -24.85
N LYS A 145 -2.87 24.56 -24.98
CA LYS A 145 -1.46 24.40 -25.38
C LYS A 145 -1.16 24.94 -26.78
N LYS A 146 -2.10 24.83 -27.70
CA LYS A 146 -1.99 25.43 -29.04
C LYS A 146 -2.00 26.94 -28.92
N CYS A 147 -2.96 27.53 -28.23
CA CYS A 147 -3.08 28.98 -28.03
C CYS A 147 -1.83 29.56 -27.33
N GLU A 148 -1.30 28.86 -26.33
CA GLU A 148 -0.03 29.23 -25.65
C GLU A 148 1.13 29.34 -26.65
N LYS A 149 1.29 28.36 -27.55
CA LYS A 149 2.32 28.40 -28.59
C LYS A 149 2.13 29.54 -29.61
N GLU A 150 0.88 29.92 -29.87
CA GLU A 150 0.51 30.99 -30.78
C GLU A 150 0.49 32.39 -30.11
N GLY A 151 0.78 32.46 -28.81
CA GLY A 151 0.78 33.71 -28.04
C GLY A 151 -0.57 34.38 -27.93
N ARG A 152 -1.69 33.64 -28.03
CA ARG A 152 -3.07 34.16 -27.96
C ARG A 152 -3.88 33.46 -26.86
N LEU A 153 -4.96 34.13 -26.48
CA LEU A 153 -5.98 33.48 -25.62
C LEU A 153 -6.92 32.60 -26.45
N PRO A 154 -7.51 31.54 -25.86
CA PRO A 154 -8.56 30.78 -26.50
C PRO A 154 -9.77 31.66 -26.84
N ASP A 155 -10.39 31.41 -27.97
CA ASP A 155 -11.66 32.06 -28.34
C ASP A 155 -12.78 31.53 -27.42
N ARG A 156 -13.75 32.40 -27.13
CA ARG A 156 -14.92 32.03 -26.30
C ARG A 156 -15.89 31.17 -27.08
#